data_e89aed2529f61ec6e9ba14bd79e11ccc
#
_entry.id   e89aed2529f61ec6e9ba14bd79e11ccc
#
_cell.length_a   1.000
_cell.length_b   1.000
_cell.length_c   1.000
_cell.angle_alpha   90.00
_cell.angle_beta   90.00
_cell.angle_gamma   90.00
#
_symmetry.space_group_name_H-M   'P 1'
#
loop_
_entity.id
_entity.type
_entity.pdbx_description
1 polymer ?
#
loop_
_entity_poly.entity_id
_entity_poly.type
_entity_poly.pdbx_seq_one_letter_code
_entity_poly.pdbx_strand_id
1 'polypeptide(L)'
;LSEPAPQIQVPTRQSIQVRKDSSYLISGGLGGLGLSVARWLAQQGAGQLCLLSRSGIRNDEQKAQVESLRSLGCDVMIAQGDVAEQSAVTNLLQQISTTGKPLRGIIHAAGLLDDAMIVSQTPLQLQRVMRPKVQGSIHLDRLSRSLPIDFFVLYGSAAGLLGSPGQANYAAANAGLDALAVRL
;
A
#
# COMPACT_ATOMS: atom_id res chain seq x y z
N LEU A 1 -18.32 43.69 -19.37
CA LEU A 1 -17.54 42.60 -19.97
C LEU A 1 -16.86 41.84 -18.86
N SER A 2 -17.41 40.70 -18.47
CA SER A 2 -16.84 39.81 -17.41
C SER A 2 -15.63 39.06 -18.02
N GLU A 3 -14.49 39.15 -17.36
CA GLU A 3 -13.32 38.31 -17.72
C GLU A 3 -13.70 36.81 -17.63
N PRO A 4 -13.24 36.00 -18.60
CA PRO A 4 -13.46 34.56 -18.55
C PRO A 4 -12.73 33.96 -17.31
N ALA A 5 -13.43 33.10 -16.59
CA ALA A 5 -12.84 32.39 -15.45
C ALA A 5 -11.54 31.65 -15.86
N PRO A 6 -10.51 31.62 -15.01
CA PRO A 6 -9.26 30.96 -15.33
C PRO A 6 -9.51 29.48 -15.63
N GLN A 7 -9.11 29.04 -16.81
CA GLN A 7 -9.16 27.62 -17.18
C GLN A 7 -8.15 26.84 -16.32
N ILE A 8 -8.65 25.98 -15.45
CA ILE A 8 -7.84 25.02 -14.68
C ILE A 8 -7.26 24.04 -15.71
N GLN A 9 -5.98 24.18 -16.03
CA GLN A 9 -5.28 23.15 -16.79
C GLN A 9 -5.16 21.90 -15.93
N VAL A 10 -5.99 20.90 -16.21
CA VAL A 10 -5.83 19.57 -15.63
C VAL A 10 -4.54 18.97 -16.19
N PRO A 11 -3.52 18.67 -15.37
CA PRO A 11 -2.30 18.07 -15.88
C PRO A 11 -2.63 16.77 -16.60
N THR A 12 -2.02 16.57 -17.76
CA THR A 12 -2.18 15.33 -18.55
C THR A 12 -1.87 14.15 -17.65
N ARG A 13 -2.87 13.30 -17.39
CA ARG A 13 -2.69 12.09 -16.59
C ARG A 13 -1.62 11.22 -17.25
N GLN A 14 -0.44 11.14 -16.65
CA GLN A 14 0.47 10.06 -16.96
C GLN A 14 -0.20 8.77 -16.54
N SER A 15 -0.54 7.91 -17.49
CA SER A 15 -1.10 6.60 -17.22
C SER A 15 -0.05 5.75 -16.50
N ILE A 16 -0.40 5.16 -15.36
CA ILE A 16 0.43 4.16 -14.71
C ILE A 16 0.64 3.01 -15.69
N GLN A 17 1.89 2.79 -16.11
CA GLN A 17 2.24 1.68 -16.99
C GLN A 17 2.65 0.47 -16.15
N VAL A 18 1.84 -0.59 -16.22
CA VAL A 18 2.19 -1.89 -15.63
C VAL A 18 2.99 -2.70 -16.64
N ARG A 19 4.09 -3.31 -16.20
CA ARG A 19 5.07 -3.99 -17.08
C ARG A 19 5.23 -5.45 -16.72
N LYS A 20 5.35 -6.30 -17.74
CA LYS A 20 5.53 -7.75 -17.59
C LYS A 20 6.91 -8.15 -17.06
N ASP A 21 7.92 -7.32 -17.25
CA ASP A 21 9.28 -7.53 -16.78
C ASP A 21 9.57 -6.93 -15.40
N SER A 22 8.54 -6.53 -14.66
CA SER A 22 8.67 -5.76 -13.43
C SER A 22 7.88 -6.35 -12.27
N SER A 23 8.29 -5.98 -11.05
CA SER A 23 7.65 -6.36 -9.79
C SER A 23 6.86 -5.20 -9.19
N TYR A 24 5.80 -5.53 -8.45
CA TYR A 24 4.94 -4.60 -7.74
C TYR A 24 4.71 -5.09 -6.31
N LEU A 25 5.08 -4.27 -5.33
CA LEU A 25 4.95 -4.58 -3.90
C LEU A 25 3.62 -4.06 -3.37
N ILE A 26 2.86 -4.92 -2.70
CA ILE A 26 1.61 -4.55 -2.03
C ILE A 26 1.71 -4.92 -0.56
N SER A 27 1.83 -3.94 0.33
CA SER A 27 1.69 -4.16 1.76
C SER A 27 0.21 -4.27 2.14
N GLY A 28 -0.12 -5.20 3.05
CA GLY A 28 -1.51 -5.60 3.25
C GLY A 28 -2.06 -6.39 2.06
N GLY A 29 -1.17 -7.01 1.27
CA GLY A 29 -1.46 -7.64 0.00
C GLY A 29 -2.45 -8.80 0.03
N LEU A 30 -2.66 -9.44 1.19
CA LEU A 30 -3.65 -10.49 1.40
C LEU A 30 -4.96 -10.00 2.05
N GLY A 31 -5.10 -8.69 2.27
CA GLY A 31 -6.37 -8.07 2.66
C GLY A 31 -7.27 -7.78 1.45
N GLY A 32 -8.55 -7.45 1.69
CA GLY A 32 -9.53 -7.24 0.62
C GLY A 32 -9.11 -6.19 -0.41
N LEU A 33 -8.66 -5.00 0.04
CA LEU A 33 -8.16 -3.96 -0.86
C LEU A 33 -6.87 -4.38 -1.56
N GLY A 34 -5.94 -5.01 -0.83
CA GLY A 34 -4.67 -5.48 -1.37
C GLY A 34 -4.88 -6.50 -2.49
N LEU A 35 -5.76 -7.49 -2.29
CA LEU A 35 -6.08 -8.51 -3.29
C LEU A 35 -6.83 -7.93 -4.49
N SER A 36 -7.70 -6.93 -4.29
CA SER A 36 -8.39 -6.24 -5.38
C SER A 36 -7.40 -5.52 -6.29
N VAL A 37 -6.44 -4.80 -5.69
CA VAL A 37 -5.36 -4.14 -6.45
C VAL A 37 -4.42 -5.14 -7.09
N ALA A 38 -4.06 -6.22 -6.39
CA ALA A 38 -3.25 -7.29 -6.95
C ALA A 38 -3.88 -7.89 -8.22
N ARG A 39 -5.19 -8.13 -8.19
CA ARG A 39 -5.94 -8.62 -9.36
C ARG A 39 -5.90 -7.62 -10.50
N TRP A 40 -6.14 -6.35 -10.23
CA TRP A 40 -6.06 -5.31 -11.25
C TRP A 40 -4.67 -5.25 -11.89
N LEU A 41 -3.59 -5.25 -11.09
CA LEU A 41 -2.22 -5.25 -11.61
C LEU A 41 -1.91 -6.48 -12.46
N ALA A 42 -2.35 -7.68 -12.04
CA ALA A 42 -2.20 -8.90 -12.81
C ALA A 42 -2.93 -8.82 -14.16
N GLN A 43 -4.15 -8.29 -14.19
CA GLN A 43 -4.93 -8.05 -15.40
C GLN A 43 -4.27 -7.01 -16.33
N GLN A 44 -3.55 -6.05 -15.78
CA GLN A 44 -2.76 -5.08 -16.56
C GLN A 44 -1.42 -5.66 -17.04
N GLY A 45 -1.11 -6.92 -16.74
CA GLY A 45 0.08 -7.61 -17.21
C GLY A 45 1.31 -7.46 -16.31
N ALA A 46 1.13 -7.24 -15.01
CA ALA A 46 2.23 -7.25 -14.05
C ALA A 46 3.01 -8.57 -14.13
N GLY A 47 4.33 -8.49 -14.22
CA GLY A 47 5.18 -9.67 -14.29
C GLY A 47 5.30 -10.39 -12.96
N GLN A 48 5.34 -9.65 -11.84
CA GLN A 48 5.39 -10.21 -10.50
C GLN A 48 4.66 -9.33 -9.49
N LEU A 49 3.93 -9.96 -8.58
CA LEU A 49 3.33 -9.33 -7.41
C LEU A 49 3.99 -9.84 -6.14
N CYS A 50 4.42 -8.92 -5.28
CA CYS A 50 5.01 -9.22 -3.98
C CYS A 50 4.02 -8.80 -2.90
N LEU A 51 3.31 -9.77 -2.30
CA LEU A 51 2.25 -9.52 -1.35
C LEU A 51 2.79 -9.65 0.09
N LEU A 52 3.01 -8.52 0.76
CA LEU A 52 3.44 -8.49 2.15
C LEU A 52 2.24 -8.55 3.08
N SER A 53 2.25 -9.49 4.01
CA SER A 53 1.22 -9.67 5.03
C SER A 53 1.82 -10.19 6.33
N ARG A 54 1.33 -9.77 7.49
CA ARG A 54 1.83 -10.21 8.80
C ARG A 54 1.67 -11.71 9.03
N SER A 55 0.61 -12.31 8.54
CA SER A 55 0.24 -13.69 8.84
C SER A 55 0.42 -14.66 7.68
N GLY A 56 0.87 -14.18 6.49
CA GLY A 56 0.82 -15.01 5.29
C GLY A 56 -0.62 -15.37 4.89
N ILE A 57 -0.76 -16.45 4.11
CA ILE A 57 -2.07 -17.02 3.74
C ILE A 57 -2.67 -17.70 4.98
N ARG A 58 -3.92 -17.38 5.33
CA ARG A 58 -4.59 -17.87 6.54
C ARG A 58 -5.74 -18.85 6.27
N ASN A 59 -6.28 -18.87 5.06
CA ASN A 59 -7.44 -19.68 4.71
C ASN A 59 -7.45 -20.06 3.23
N ASP A 60 -8.30 -21.01 2.87
CA ASP A 60 -8.42 -21.51 1.49
C ASP A 60 -8.94 -20.45 0.52
N GLU A 61 -9.74 -19.50 0.97
CA GLU A 61 -10.21 -18.40 0.15
C GLU A 61 -9.03 -17.52 -0.32
N GLN A 62 -8.14 -17.09 0.60
CA GLN A 62 -6.94 -16.35 0.23
C GLN A 62 -6.03 -17.17 -0.69
N LYS A 63 -5.90 -18.47 -0.44
CA LYS A 63 -5.14 -19.38 -1.30
C LYS A 63 -5.71 -19.41 -2.71
N ALA A 64 -7.02 -19.59 -2.85
CA ALA A 64 -7.71 -19.59 -4.13
C ALA A 64 -7.55 -18.26 -4.88
N GLN A 65 -7.61 -17.14 -4.17
CA GLN A 65 -7.39 -15.82 -4.75
C GLN A 65 -5.96 -15.66 -5.28
N VAL A 66 -4.95 -16.13 -4.53
CA VAL A 66 -3.55 -16.12 -4.98
C VAL A 66 -3.36 -17.01 -6.21
N GLU A 67 -3.93 -18.21 -6.24
CA GLU A 67 -3.89 -19.08 -7.43
C GLU A 67 -4.58 -18.44 -8.64
N SER A 68 -5.67 -17.72 -8.41
CA SER A 68 -6.33 -16.94 -9.47
C SER A 68 -5.42 -15.84 -10.04
N LEU A 69 -4.57 -15.20 -9.21
CA LEU A 69 -3.57 -14.24 -9.71
C LEU A 69 -2.51 -14.93 -10.58
N ARG A 70 -2.04 -16.11 -10.16
CA ARG A 70 -1.07 -16.92 -10.93
C ARG A 70 -1.63 -17.37 -12.28
N SER A 71 -2.91 -17.73 -12.32
CA SER A 71 -3.58 -18.14 -13.56
C SER A 71 -3.71 -17.02 -14.60
N LEU A 72 -3.56 -15.75 -14.18
CA LEU A 72 -3.45 -14.60 -15.08
C LEU A 72 -2.03 -14.43 -15.70
N GLY A 73 -1.11 -15.36 -15.40
CA GLY A 73 0.26 -15.31 -15.91
C GLY A 73 1.20 -14.40 -15.12
N CYS A 74 0.83 -14.04 -13.91
CA CYS A 74 1.62 -13.22 -13.02
C CYS A 74 2.32 -14.09 -11.96
N ASP A 75 3.61 -13.89 -11.72
CA ASP A 75 4.31 -14.52 -10.60
C ASP A 75 3.84 -13.90 -9.28
N VAL A 76 3.57 -14.72 -8.28
CA VAL A 76 3.12 -14.22 -6.97
C VAL A 76 4.05 -14.71 -5.86
N MET A 77 4.76 -13.76 -5.25
CA MET A 77 5.57 -13.93 -4.06
C MET A 77 4.74 -13.53 -2.82
N ILE A 78 4.64 -14.42 -1.84
CA ILE A 78 4.02 -14.13 -0.54
C ILE A 78 5.15 -13.91 0.46
N ALA A 79 5.20 -12.72 1.05
CA ALA A 79 6.12 -12.40 2.12
C ALA A 79 5.37 -12.25 3.44
N GLN A 80 5.84 -12.96 4.46
CA GLN A 80 5.33 -12.82 5.81
C GLN A 80 6.20 -11.84 6.59
N GLY A 81 5.58 -10.79 7.12
CA GLY A 81 6.27 -9.77 7.92
C GLY A 81 5.39 -8.57 8.24
N ASP A 82 5.77 -7.83 9.26
CA ASP A 82 5.13 -6.57 9.61
C ASP A 82 5.81 -5.43 8.84
N VAL A 83 5.04 -4.69 8.04
CA VAL A 83 5.55 -3.52 7.29
C VAL A 83 6.08 -2.42 8.23
N ALA A 84 5.64 -2.40 9.48
CA ALA A 84 6.15 -1.50 10.51
C ALA A 84 7.52 -1.90 11.07
N GLU A 85 8.06 -3.08 10.68
CA GLU A 85 9.41 -3.54 11.02
C GLU A 85 10.35 -3.32 9.82
N GLN A 86 11.36 -2.48 10.02
CA GLN A 86 12.31 -2.14 8.96
C GLN A 86 13.00 -3.38 8.37
N SER A 87 13.36 -4.35 9.22
CA SER A 87 14.01 -5.60 8.79
C SER A 87 13.12 -6.42 7.86
N ALA A 88 11.80 -6.47 8.11
CA ALA A 88 10.87 -7.20 7.25
C ALA A 88 10.81 -6.58 5.84
N VAL A 89 10.76 -5.24 5.77
CA VAL A 89 10.78 -4.52 4.48
C VAL A 89 12.13 -4.69 3.78
N THR A 90 13.25 -4.57 4.50
CA THR A 90 14.60 -4.77 3.93
C THR A 90 14.75 -6.17 3.33
N ASN A 91 14.38 -7.21 4.09
CA ASN A 91 14.47 -8.58 3.62
C ASN A 91 13.60 -8.82 2.37
N LEU A 92 12.40 -8.24 2.34
CA LEU A 92 11.52 -8.35 1.17
C LEU A 92 12.11 -7.67 -0.07
N LEU A 93 12.64 -6.46 0.06
CA LEU A 93 13.29 -5.75 -1.05
C LEU A 93 14.52 -6.51 -1.56
N GLN A 94 15.30 -7.13 -0.67
CA GLN A 94 16.40 -8.04 -1.05
C GLN A 94 15.89 -9.25 -1.83
N GLN A 95 14.83 -9.92 -1.38
CA GLN A 95 14.23 -11.03 -2.11
C GLN A 95 13.75 -10.60 -3.51
N ILE A 96 13.07 -9.44 -3.62
CA ILE A 96 12.64 -8.91 -4.91
C ILE A 96 13.85 -8.67 -5.83
N SER A 97 14.94 -8.14 -5.33
CA SER A 97 16.14 -7.86 -6.14
C SER A 97 16.76 -9.11 -6.78
N THR A 98 16.55 -10.29 -6.20
CA THR A 98 17.06 -11.56 -6.73
C THR A 98 16.18 -12.20 -7.81
N THR A 99 14.96 -11.68 -8.04
CA THR A 99 14.01 -12.27 -8.99
C THR A 99 14.29 -11.93 -10.46
N GLY A 100 15.18 -10.98 -10.71
CA GLY A 100 15.44 -10.46 -12.05
C GLY A 100 14.35 -9.50 -12.59
N LYS A 101 13.29 -9.24 -11.81
CA LYS A 101 12.22 -8.29 -12.15
C LYS A 101 12.32 -7.07 -11.23
N PRO A 102 12.77 -5.89 -11.71
CA PRO A 102 12.94 -4.71 -10.88
C PRO A 102 11.62 -4.25 -10.27
N LEU A 103 11.67 -3.75 -9.03
CA LEU A 103 10.52 -3.14 -8.37
C LEU A 103 10.20 -1.80 -9.04
N ARG A 104 8.97 -1.66 -9.54
CA ARG A 104 8.49 -0.48 -10.27
C ARG A 104 7.30 0.21 -9.62
N GLY A 105 6.59 -0.47 -8.74
CA GLY A 105 5.47 0.14 -8.04
C GLY A 105 5.32 -0.38 -6.62
N ILE A 106 4.92 0.52 -5.73
CA ILE A 106 4.61 0.21 -4.35
C ILE A 106 3.20 0.66 -4.04
N ILE A 107 2.40 -0.24 -3.47
CA ILE A 107 1.07 0.06 -2.97
C ILE A 107 1.02 -0.27 -1.48
N HIS A 108 0.81 0.75 -0.66
CA HIS A 108 0.69 0.60 0.77
C HIS A 108 -0.78 0.58 1.19
N ALA A 109 -1.34 -0.63 1.33
CA ALA A 109 -2.71 -0.88 1.76
C ALA A 109 -2.80 -1.54 3.15
N ALA A 110 -1.65 -1.65 3.86
CA ALA A 110 -1.65 -2.18 5.22
C ALA A 110 -2.32 -1.20 6.19
N GLY A 111 -3.17 -1.74 7.04
CA GLY A 111 -3.87 -0.99 8.08
C GLY A 111 -4.70 -1.92 8.94
N LEU A 112 -5.15 -1.41 10.06
CA LEU A 112 -6.13 -2.06 10.93
C LEU A 112 -7.01 -1.00 11.59
N LEU A 113 -8.13 -1.41 12.10
CA LEU A 113 -9.03 -0.62 12.93
C LEU A 113 -8.94 -1.11 14.38
N ASP A 114 -8.91 -0.18 15.32
CA ASP A 114 -8.98 -0.41 16.76
C ASP A 114 -9.80 0.74 17.36
N ASP A 115 -11.11 0.72 17.04
CA ASP A 115 -12.03 1.82 17.24
C ASP A 115 -12.39 1.94 18.72
N ALA A 116 -12.42 3.17 19.22
CA ALA A 116 -12.91 3.52 20.56
C ALA A 116 -13.28 4.99 20.63
N MET A 117 -14.22 5.32 21.52
CA MET A 117 -14.51 6.73 21.82
C MET A 117 -13.25 7.41 22.34
N ILE A 118 -13.02 8.66 21.97
CA ILE A 118 -11.77 9.39 22.30
C ILE A 118 -11.47 9.41 23.80
N VAL A 119 -12.51 9.46 24.63
CA VAL A 119 -12.38 9.42 26.11
C VAL A 119 -11.91 8.06 26.65
N SER A 120 -12.06 7.00 25.88
CA SER A 120 -11.68 5.61 26.23
C SER A 120 -10.49 5.13 25.43
N GLN A 121 -9.97 5.94 24.51
CA GLN A 121 -8.87 5.52 23.63
C GLN A 121 -7.56 5.48 24.40
N THR A 122 -6.86 4.37 24.29
CA THR A 122 -5.56 4.16 24.95
C THR A 122 -4.40 4.49 24.01
N PRO A 123 -3.22 4.87 24.56
CA PRO A 123 -1.99 5.03 23.76
C PRO A 123 -1.64 3.78 22.95
N LEU A 124 -1.93 2.59 23.48
CA LEU A 124 -1.68 1.32 22.78
C LEU A 124 -2.57 1.16 21.55
N GLN A 125 -3.85 1.52 21.62
CA GLN A 125 -4.75 1.50 20.47
C GLN A 125 -4.29 2.51 19.38
N LEU A 126 -3.89 3.71 19.79
CA LEU A 126 -3.29 4.69 18.87
C LEU A 126 -2.05 4.10 18.17
N GLN A 127 -1.11 3.55 18.93
CA GLN A 127 0.11 2.96 18.40
C GLN A 127 -0.17 1.80 17.44
N ARG A 128 -1.11 0.90 17.76
CA ARG A 128 -1.47 -0.24 16.91
C ARG A 128 -1.96 0.20 15.53
N VAL A 129 -2.73 1.28 15.46
CA VAL A 129 -3.27 1.80 14.20
C VAL A 129 -2.24 2.63 13.44
N MET A 130 -1.45 3.44 14.15
CA MET A 130 -0.41 4.30 13.55
C MET A 130 0.74 3.49 12.93
N ARG A 131 1.21 2.44 13.63
CA ARG A 131 2.41 1.69 13.20
C ARG A 131 2.30 1.14 11.78
N PRO A 132 1.32 0.30 11.41
CA PRO A 132 1.26 -0.25 10.06
C PRO A 132 1.09 0.83 8.99
N LYS A 133 0.34 1.89 9.26
CA LYS A 133 0.10 2.96 8.28
C LYS A 133 1.30 3.90 8.18
N VAL A 134 1.65 4.60 9.24
CA VAL A 134 2.64 5.68 9.19
C VAL A 134 4.07 5.13 9.23
N GLN A 135 4.39 4.26 10.20
CA GLN A 135 5.73 3.70 10.28
C GLN A 135 6.04 2.81 9.08
N GLY A 136 5.06 2.01 8.63
CA GLY A 136 5.20 1.17 7.44
C GLY A 136 5.46 1.97 6.17
N SER A 137 4.74 3.08 5.95
CA SER A 137 4.96 3.94 4.80
C SER A 137 6.34 4.63 4.84
N ILE A 138 6.82 5.03 6.02
CA ILE A 138 8.16 5.62 6.19
C ILE A 138 9.25 4.59 5.83
N HIS A 139 9.11 3.33 6.24
CA HIS A 139 10.07 2.28 5.90
C HIS A 139 10.07 2.00 4.39
N LEU A 140 8.87 1.86 3.80
CA LEU A 140 8.73 1.65 2.36
C LEU A 140 9.37 2.79 1.57
N ASP A 141 9.08 4.06 1.91
CA ASP A 141 9.69 5.22 1.27
C ASP A 141 11.22 5.19 1.38
N ARG A 142 11.75 5.17 2.61
CA ARG A 142 13.19 5.29 2.85
C ARG A 142 14.01 4.20 2.17
N LEU A 143 13.52 2.96 2.20
CA LEU A 143 14.24 1.81 1.68
C LEU A 143 14.10 1.64 0.16
N SER A 144 13.14 2.33 -0.47
CA SER A 144 12.94 2.27 -1.92
C SER A 144 13.44 3.50 -2.69
N ARG A 145 13.96 4.54 -2.02
CA ARG A 145 14.38 5.81 -2.67
C ARG A 145 15.43 5.64 -3.76
N SER A 146 16.31 4.66 -3.65
CA SER A 146 17.32 4.36 -4.67
C SER A 146 16.82 3.45 -5.78
N LEU A 147 15.59 2.94 -5.69
CA LEU A 147 15.01 2.04 -6.66
C LEU A 147 14.26 2.83 -7.76
N PRO A 148 14.19 2.30 -8.98
CA PRO A 148 13.54 2.96 -10.10
C PRO A 148 12.00 2.81 -10.02
N ILE A 149 11.38 3.38 -8.99
CA ILE A 149 9.95 3.30 -8.73
C ILE A 149 9.21 4.26 -9.66
N ASP A 150 8.22 3.74 -10.39
CA ASP A 150 7.36 4.53 -11.29
C ASP A 150 6.18 5.17 -10.52
N PHE A 151 5.69 4.50 -9.45
CA PHE A 151 4.62 5.03 -8.61
C PHE A 151 4.67 4.46 -7.17
N PHE A 152 4.25 5.30 -6.22
CA PHE A 152 4.04 4.92 -4.82
C PHE A 152 2.64 5.37 -4.39
N VAL A 153 1.75 4.40 -4.13
CA VAL A 153 0.36 4.65 -3.76
C VAL A 153 0.15 4.38 -2.27
N LEU A 154 -0.37 5.36 -1.56
CA LEU A 154 -0.77 5.25 -0.15
C LEU A 154 -2.30 5.19 -0.04
N TYR A 155 -2.83 4.11 0.55
CA TYR A 155 -4.26 3.98 0.80
C TYR A 155 -4.65 4.76 2.06
N GLY A 156 -5.04 6.01 1.86
CA GLY A 156 -5.60 6.89 2.87
C GLY A 156 -7.08 6.62 3.14
N SER A 157 -7.73 7.53 3.85
CA SER A 157 -9.17 7.49 4.12
C SER A 157 -9.70 8.92 4.26
N ALA A 158 -10.93 9.15 3.82
CA ALA A 158 -11.65 10.39 4.08
C ALA A 158 -11.76 10.72 5.58
N ALA A 159 -11.64 9.71 6.45
CA ALA A 159 -11.58 9.92 7.90
C ALA A 159 -10.40 10.80 8.34
N GLY A 160 -9.30 10.84 7.58
CA GLY A 160 -8.17 11.74 7.84
C GLY A 160 -8.52 13.23 7.70
N LEU A 161 -9.47 13.55 6.83
CA LEU A 161 -9.94 14.91 6.56
C LEU A 161 -11.24 15.25 7.31
N LEU A 162 -12.22 14.36 7.28
CA LEU A 162 -13.57 14.60 7.79
C LEU A 162 -13.77 14.14 9.24
N GLY A 163 -12.84 13.33 9.74
CA GLY A 163 -13.04 12.59 10.98
C GLY A 163 -14.04 11.44 10.83
N SER A 164 -14.14 10.62 11.88
CA SER A 164 -15.15 9.56 11.99
C SER A 164 -15.38 9.26 13.47
N PRO A 165 -16.63 9.21 13.95
CA PRO A 165 -16.91 8.86 15.34
C PRO A 165 -16.26 7.55 15.75
N GLY A 166 -15.57 7.52 16.90
CA GLY A 166 -14.85 6.34 17.40
C GLY A 166 -13.51 6.04 16.71
N GLN A 167 -13.11 6.79 15.69
CA GLN A 167 -11.94 6.52 14.86
C GLN A 167 -10.84 7.60 14.95
N ALA A 168 -10.68 8.26 16.10
CA ALA A 168 -9.68 9.32 16.23
C ALA A 168 -8.25 8.84 15.92
N ASN A 169 -7.87 7.63 16.35
CA ASN A 169 -6.60 6.99 16.01
C ASN A 169 -6.46 6.70 14.51
N TYR A 170 -7.53 6.21 13.88
CA TYR A 170 -7.54 5.92 12.45
C TYR A 170 -7.49 7.21 11.62
N ALA A 171 -8.22 8.26 12.03
CA ALA A 171 -8.14 9.57 11.42
C ALA A 171 -6.72 10.15 11.50
N ALA A 172 -6.08 10.11 12.68
CA ALA A 172 -4.70 10.55 12.87
C ALA A 172 -3.70 9.79 11.99
N ALA A 173 -3.86 8.46 11.87
CA ALA A 173 -3.00 7.64 11.02
C ALA A 173 -3.14 8.00 9.54
N ASN A 174 -4.34 8.28 9.05
CA ASN A 174 -4.56 8.68 7.66
C ASN A 174 -4.06 10.10 7.40
N ALA A 175 -4.27 11.05 8.31
CA ALA A 175 -3.68 12.38 8.20
C ALA A 175 -2.13 12.33 8.16
N GLY A 176 -1.52 11.37 8.89
CA GLY A 176 -0.08 11.09 8.81
C GLY A 176 0.35 10.58 7.43
N LEU A 177 -0.46 9.74 6.77
CA LEU A 177 -0.22 9.31 5.38
C LEU A 177 -0.32 10.47 4.39
N ASP A 178 -1.34 11.32 4.53
CA ASP A 178 -1.54 12.48 3.67
C ASP A 178 -0.34 13.45 3.77
N ALA A 179 0.14 13.70 5.00
CA ALA A 179 1.33 14.51 5.23
C ALA A 179 2.61 13.90 4.61
N LEU A 180 2.72 12.58 4.58
CA LEU A 180 3.84 11.89 3.92
C LEU A 180 3.71 11.99 2.39
N ALA A 181 2.53 11.80 1.83
CA ALA A 181 2.29 11.85 0.39
C ALA A 181 2.68 13.20 -0.25
N VAL A 182 2.60 14.30 0.51
CA VAL A 182 3.03 15.63 0.04
C VAL A 182 4.57 15.75 -0.05
N ARG A 183 5.32 14.84 0.60
CA ARG A 183 6.80 14.87 0.65
C ARG A 183 7.46 13.88 -0.30
N LEU A 184 6.67 12.97 -0.87
CA LEU A 184 7.12 11.95 -1.84
C LEU A 184 7.17 12.52 -3.24
#